data_dfef0929111516a038f74a7eb50f2e09
#
_entry.id   dfef0929111516a038f74a7eb50f2e09
#
_cell.length_a   1.000
_cell.length_b   1.000
_cell.length_c   1.000
_cell.angle_alpha   90.00
_cell.angle_beta   90.00
_cell.angle_gamma   90.00
#
_symmetry.space_group_name_H-M   'P 1'
#
loop_
_entity.id
_entity.type
_entity.pdbx_description
1 polymer ?
#
loop_
_entity_poly.entity_id
_entity_poly.type
_entity_poly.pdbx_seq_one_letter_code
_entity_poly.pdbx_strand_id
1 'polypeptide(L)'
;MNNQSRRFRATLFLLSVAGVFGLLVMRVGYLSIFAHERARAAINEQVISEEPIPHQRGRILDRTGEVIFDSRPSIDLWVDGRRVLMTGPRFSQLARRFGLNMSELDDARRSLGVAALAGKETPVVIPLKSKTNKKPVLPGVSVDGDRLLLNPRLFPSSEGIAYRLARYLNLDSRRRAGIARAIEGAGNRERLLVTDLSESAWHRIGAELSVGQMRGLLLREGMRRAYRYGRLAYHVLGYLNEVSEEELKKFGGALRGGELVGRVGIERHMESMLRGVDGARFVIRNSRGATM
;
A
#
# COMPACT_ATOMS: atom_id res chain seq x y z
N MET A 1 59.71 28.47 -29.04
CA MET A 1 58.60 27.48 -28.82
C MET A 1 57.66 27.57 -30.03
N ASN A 2 57.65 26.52 -30.83
CA ASN A 2 57.19 26.53 -32.23
C ASN A 2 55.65 26.74 -32.36
N ASN A 3 55.23 27.76 -33.08
CA ASN A 3 53.81 28.07 -33.38
C ASN A 3 53.07 26.91 -34.08
N GLN A 4 53.82 26.06 -34.77
CA GLN A 4 53.23 24.86 -35.44
C GLN A 4 52.75 23.81 -34.42
N SER A 5 53.48 23.57 -33.33
CA SER A 5 53.07 22.61 -32.33
C SER A 5 51.84 23.05 -31.50
N ARG A 6 51.66 24.37 -31.35
CA ARG A 6 50.45 24.90 -30.69
C ARG A 6 49.20 24.76 -31.60
N ARG A 7 49.37 25.04 -32.88
CA ARG A 7 48.29 24.86 -33.90
C ARG A 7 47.90 23.39 -34.02
N PHE A 8 48.84 22.47 -34.06
CA PHE A 8 48.56 21.03 -34.11
C PHE A 8 47.79 20.54 -32.86
N ARG A 9 48.20 20.96 -31.67
CA ARG A 9 47.47 20.61 -30.43
C ARG A 9 46.06 21.21 -30.39
N ALA A 10 45.89 22.44 -30.86
CA ALA A 10 44.59 23.09 -30.93
C ALA A 10 43.66 22.40 -31.95
N THR A 11 44.16 22.00 -33.11
CA THR A 11 43.36 21.24 -34.10
C THR A 11 42.99 19.87 -33.58
N LEU A 12 43.86 19.17 -32.88
CA LEU A 12 43.63 17.85 -32.29
C LEU A 12 42.57 17.94 -31.18
N PHE A 13 42.62 19.00 -30.39
CA PHE A 13 41.62 19.28 -29.37
C PHE A 13 40.23 19.58 -29.96
N LEU A 14 40.20 20.43 -31.00
CA LEU A 14 38.94 20.73 -31.71
C LEU A 14 38.32 19.50 -32.37
N LEU A 15 39.14 18.63 -32.97
CA LEU A 15 38.68 17.37 -33.55
C LEU A 15 38.12 16.40 -32.47
N SER A 16 38.78 16.34 -31.32
CA SER A 16 38.27 15.50 -30.23
C SER A 16 36.93 16.01 -29.67
N VAL A 17 36.77 17.34 -29.51
CA VAL A 17 35.51 17.95 -29.07
C VAL A 17 34.42 17.74 -30.14
N ALA A 18 34.72 17.90 -31.39
CA ALA A 18 33.80 17.65 -32.50
C ALA A 18 33.36 16.16 -32.54
N GLY A 19 34.31 15.25 -32.31
CA GLY A 19 34.02 13.81 -32.20
C GLY A 19 33.08 13.46 -31.06
N VAL A 20 33.32 14.00 -29.87
CA VAL A 20 32.42 13.82 -28.72
C VAL A 20 31.05 14.40 -28.98
N PHE A 21 30.98 15.58 -29.58
CA PHE A 21 29.71 16.21 -29.94
C PHE A 21 28.94 15.40 -30.97
N GLY A 22 29.62 14.88 -32.01
CA GLY A 22 29.03 13.97 -32.99
C GLY A 22 28.46 12.71 -32.38
N LEU A 23 29.17 12.12 -31.42
CA LEU A 23 28.70 10.95 -30.65
C LEU A 23 27.44 11.27 -29.81
N LEU A 24 27.41 12.44 -29.17
CA LEU A 24 26.22 12.89 -28.43
C LEU A 24 25.00 13.09 -29.33
N VAL A 25 25.19 13.75 -30.48
CA VAL A 25 24.12 13.96 -31.48
C VAL A 25 23.60 12.61 -31.98
N MET A 26 24.51 11.69 -32.33
CA MET A 26 24.15 10.33 -32.75
C MET A 26 23.37 9.59 -31.64
N ARG A 27 23.80 9.73 -30.40
CA ARG A 27 23.11 9.12 -29.23
C ARG A 27 21.71 9.67 -29.01
N VAL A 28 21.55 11.00 -29.12
CA VAL A 28 20.25 11.67 -29.01
C VAL A 28 19.34 11.24 -30.15
N GLY A 29 19.85 11.20 -31.38
CA GLY A 29 19.11 10.72 -32.54
C GLY A 29 18.63 9.27 -32.37
N TYR A 30 19.52 8.39 -31.90
CA TYR A 30 19.18 7.00 -31.62
C TYR A 30 18.06 6.90 -30.58
N LEU A 31 18.17 7.65 -29.48
CA LEU A 31 17.15 7.65 -28.39
C LEU A 31 15.82 8.22 -28.87
N SER A 32 15.85 9.26 -29.74
CA SER A 32 14.62 9.90 -30.26
C SER A 32 13.90 9.03 -31.26
N ILE A 33 14.61 8.26 -32.10
CA ILE A 33 14.01 7.51 -33.20
C ILE A 33 13.73 6.06 -32.80
N PHE A 34 14.70 5.36 -32.21
CA PHE A 34 14.61 3.92 -31.97
C PHE A 34 14.22 3.52 -30.54
N ALA A 35 14.52 4.37 -29.55
CA ALA A 35 14.16 4.06 -28.16
C ALA A 35 12.82 4.65 -27.73
N HIS A 36 12.21 5.52 -28.53
CA HIS A 36 10.97 6.21 -28.18
C HIS A 36 9.78 5.25 -27.99
N GLU A 37 9.62 4.26 -28.85
CA GLU A 37 8.54 3.27 -28.72
C GLU A 37 8.71 2.39 -27.50
N ARG A 38 9.94 1.95 -27.19
CA ARG A 38 10.24 1.18 -25.98
C ARG A 38 10.02 1.99 -24.71
N ALA A 39 10.40 3.25 -24.73
CA ALA A 39 10.16 4.15 -23.60
C ALA A 39 8.67 4.44 -23.40
N ARG A 40 7.90 4.63 -24.48
CA ARG A 40 6.44 4.78 -24.41
C ARG A 40 5.75 3.51 -23.89
N ALA A 41 6.15 2.34 -24.37
CA ALA A 41 5.60 1.08 -23.87
C ALA A 41 5.87 0.89 -22.37
N ALA A 42 7.09 1.15 -21.91
CA ALA A 42 7.44 1.10 -20.49
C ALA A 42 6.70 2.14 -19.64
N ILE A 43 6.46 3.34 -20.18
CA ILE A 43 5.66 4.38 -19.50
C ILE A 43 4.20 3.94 -19.40
N ASN A 44 3.62 3.41 -20.48
CA ASN A 44 2.24 2.93 -20.47
C ASN A 44 2.03 1.77 -19.49
N GLU A 45 2.97 0.85 -19.42
CA GLU A 45 2.94 -0.27 -18.47
C GLU A 45 3.05 0.19 -17.00
N GLN A 46 3.76 1.28 -16.72
CA GLN A 46 3.89 1.87 -15.40
C GLN A 46 2.72 2.81 -15.02
N VAL A 47 2.02 3.36 -15.99
CA VAL A 47 0.93 4.34 -15.79
C VAL A 47 -0.43 3.66 -15.71
N ILE A 48 -0.63 2.57 -16.45
CA ILE A 48 -1.89 1.82 -16.44
C ILE A 48 -1.76 0.66 -15.45
N SER A 49 -2.54 0.72 -14.39
CA SER A 49 -2.64 -0.34 -13.39
C SER A 49 -4.00 -1.00 -13.52
N GLU A 50 -4.01 -2.31 -13.69
CA GLU A 50 -5.22 -3.10 -13.67
C GLU A 50 -5.63 -3.36 -12.21
N GLU A 51 -6.79 -2.85 -11.82
CA GLU A 51 -7.42 -3.14 -10.53
C GLU A 51 -8.56 -4.13 -10.72
N PRO A 52 -8.56 -5.28 -10.02
CA PRO A 52 -9.65 -6.21 -10.13
C PRO A 52 -10.91 -5.63 -9.49
N ILE A 53 -12.02 -5.77 -10.19
CA ILE A 53 -13.35 -5.54 -9.62
C ILE A 53 -13.82 -6.89 -9.08
N PRO A 54 -14.08 -7.02 -7.77
CA PRO A 54 -14.51 -8.28 -7.18
C PRO A 54 -15.79 -8.79 -7.86
N HIS A 55 -15.79 -10.06 -8.20
CA HIS A 55 -16.95 -10.71 -8.79
C HIS A 55 -18.12 -10.78 -7.80
N GLN A 56 -19.31 -10.71 -8.33
CA GLN A 56 -20.53 -10.99 -7.58
C GLN A 56 -20.78 -12.49 -7.57
N ARG A 57 -20.80 -13.09 -6.38
CA ARG A 57 -21.08 -14.51 -6.23
C ARG A 57 -22.57 -14.79 -6.49
N GLY A 58 -22.88 -15.89 -7.19
CA GLY A 58 -24.23 -16.29 -7.55
C GLY A 58 -25.16 -16.42 -6.34
N ARG A 59 -26.44 -16.16 -6.53
CA ARG A 59 -27.47 -16.32 -5.50
C ARG A 59 -27.78 -17.79 -5.28
N ILE A 60 -28.15 -18.13 -4.06
CA ILE A 60 -28.76 -19.42 -3.72
C ILE A 60 -30.22 -19.15 -3.40
N LEU A 61 -31.10 -19.79 -4.12
CA LEU A 61 -32.55 -19.65 -3.99
C LEU A 61 -33.11 -20.93 -3.40
N ASP A 62 -34.28 -20.83 -2.76
CA ASP A 62 -35.10 -21.98 -2.42
C ASP A 62 -35.92 -22.46 -3.62
N ARG A 63 -36.72 -23.52 -3.42
CA ARG A 63 -37.60 -24.08 -4.45
C ARG A 63 -38.71 -23.13 -4.93
N THR A 64 -39.01 -22.10 -4.14
CA THR A 64 -40.04 -21.10 -4.47
C THR A 64 -39.43 -19.88 -5.15
N GLY A 65 -38.10 -19.82 -5.31
CA GLY A 65 -37.33 -18.69 -5.87
C GLY A 65 -37.03 -17.61 -4.86
N GLU A 66 -37.22 -17.87 -3.56
CA GLU A 66 -36.86 -16.93 -2.52
C GLU A 66 -35.35 -16.98 -2.28
N VAL A 67 -34.72 -15.80 -2.15
CA VAL A 67 -33.28 -15.68 -1.96
C VAL A 67 -32.91 -16.08 -0.55
N ILE A 68 -32.10 -17.14 -0.43
CA ILE A 68 -31.50 -17.59 0.84
C ILE A 68 -30.18 -16.91 1.06
N PHE A 69 -29.30 -16.93 0.03
CA PHE A 69 -27.98 -16.30 0.07
C PHE A 69 -27.84 -15.33 -1.11
N ASP A 70 -27.35 -14.15 -0.82
CA ASP A 70 -27.03 -13.14 -1.83
C ASP A 70 -25.64 -12.55 -1.56
N SER A 71 -25.14 -11.79 -2.51
CA SER A 71 -23.91 -11.01 -2.35
C SER A 71 -24.31 -9.54 -2.24
N ARG A 72 -23.76 -8.87 -1.24
CA ARG A 72 -23.94 -7.42 -1.09
C ARG A 72 -22.60 -6.70 -1.18
N PRO A 73 -22.58 -5.49 -1.71
CA PRO A 73 -21.36 -4.68 -1.69
C PRO A 73 -20.93 -4.41 -0.24
N SER A 74 -19.65 -4.36 -0.03
CA SER A 74 -19.02 -3.99 1.24
C SER A 74 -17.88 -2.99 0.97
N ILE A 75 -17.50 -2.26 2.01
CA ILE A 75 -16.27 -1.48 1.99
C ILE A 75 -15.30 -2.11 2.97
N ASP A 76 -14.17 -2.50 2.47
CA ASP A 76 -13.12 -3.17 3.23
C ASP A 76 -11.92 -2.24 3.45
N LEU A 77 -11.32 -2.34 4.63
CA LEU A 77 -10.14 -1.57 4.99
C LEU A 77 -8.88 -2.40 4.77
N TRP A 78 -8.01 -1.87 3.93
CA TRP A 78 -6.72 -2.46 3.59
C TRP A 78 -5.57 -1.59 4.08
N VAL A 79 -4.41 -2.20 4.27
CA VAL A 79 -3.15 -1.51 4.51
C VAL A 79 -2.16 -1.81 3.39
N ASP A 80 -1.56 -0.77 2.83
CA ASP A 80 -0.38 -0.89 1.97
C ASP A 80 0.87 -0.67 2.83
N GLY A 81 1.54 -1.75 3.18
CA GLY A 81 2.72 -1.69 4.04
C GLY A 81 3.88 -0.86 3.45
N ARG A 82 3.90 -0.65 2.13
CA ARG A 82 4.90 0.23 1.48
C ARG A 82 4.69 1.70 1.85
N ARG A 83 3.44 2.08 2.13
CA ARG A 83 3.03 3.46 2.43
C ARG A 83 2.96 3.74 3.92
N VAL A 84 2.86 2.70 4.75
CA VAL A 84 2.93 2.87 6.21
C VAL A 84 4.35 3.15 6.62
N LEU A 85 4.59 4.35 7.10
CA LEU A 85 5.94 4.88 7.28
C LEU A 85 6.66 4.34 8.51
N MET A 86 5.94 3.86 9.52
CA MET A 86 6.50 3.44 10.81
C MET A 86 6.28 1.95 11.08
N THR A 87 6.67 1.12 10.13
CA THR A 87 6.87 -0.32 10.36
C THR A 87 8.25 -0.57 10.96
N GLY A 88 8.43 -1.67 11.66
CA GLY A 88 9.71 -2.06 12.26
C GLY A 88 10.92 -1.90 11.31
N PRO A 89 10.86 -2.35 10.04
CA PRO A 89 11.95 -2.18 9.07
C PRO A 89 12.31 -0.72 8.78
N ARG A 90 11.33 0.18 8.74
CA ARG A 90 11.59 1.61 8.46
C ARG A 90 12.14 2.35 9.66
N PHE A 91 11.70 2.02 10.86
CA PHE A 91 12.33 2.46 12.09
C PHE A 91 13.80 2.01 12.14
N SER A 92 14.08 0.77 11.77
CA SER A 92 15.46 0.26 11.69
C SER A 92 16.31 1.00 10.65
N GLN A 93 15.72 1.50 9.56
CA GLN A 93 16.43 2.36 8.60
C GLN A 93 16.76 3.73 9.20
N LEU A 94 15.81 4.35 9.95
CA LEU A 94 16.08 5.58 10.69
C LEU A 94 17.18 5.38 11.72
N ALA A 95 17.12 4.29 12.49
CA ALA A 95 18.14 3.94 13.47
C ALA A 95 19.53 3.90 12.85
N ARG A 96 19.68 3.12 11.77
CA ARG A 96 20.98 2.99 11.07
C ARG A 96 21.46 4.32 10.49
N ARG A 97 20.55 5.12 9.92
CA ARG A 97 20.91 6.39 9.30
C ARG A 97 21.37 7.45 10.29
N PHE A 98 20.73 7.52 11.45
CA PHE A 98 20.95 8.53 12.47
C PHE A 98 21.70 8.01 13.71
N GLY A 99 22.08 6.73 13.74
CA GLY A 99 22.81 6.13 14.86
C GLY A 99 21.99 6.04 16.15
N LEU A 100 20.67 5.82 16.04
CA LEU A 100 19.77 5.72 17.18
C LEU A 100 19.81 4.31 17.79
N ASN A 101 19.65 4.24 19.11
CA ASN A 101 19.49 2.99 19.83
C ASN A 101 18.06 2.43 19.71
N MET A 102 17.89 1.13 19.92
CA MET A 102 16.57 0.50 19.85
C MET A 102 15.62 1.04 20.95
N SER A 103 16.13 1.35 22.15
CA SER A 103 15.34 1.95 23.24
C SER A 103 14.80 3.33 22.85
N GLU A 104 15.62 4.19 22.22
CA GLU A 104 15.21 5.53 21.76
C GLU A 104 14.12 5.44 20.71
N LEU A 105 14.18 4.41 19.85
CA LEU A 105 13.17 4.14 18.83
C LEU A 105 11.85 3.64 19.42
N ASP A 106 11.90 2.75 20.41
CA ASP A 106 10.69 2.22 21.08
C ASP A 106 10.00 3.31 21.89
N ASP A 107 10.76 4.22 22.49
CA ASP A 107 10.23 5.41 23.17
C ASP A 107 9.56 6.36 22.16
N ALA A 108 10.18 6.57 21.01
CA ALA A 108 9.62 7.40 19.95
C ALA A 108 8.33 6.77 19.37
N ARG A 109 8.29 5.45 19.18
CA ARG A 109 7.07 4.72 18.74
C ARG A 109 5.94 4.91 19.74
N ARG A 110 6.21 4.72 21.04
CA ARG A 110 5.22 4.93 22.10
C ARG A 110 4.73 6.37 22.13
N SER A 111 5.65 7.33 22.04
CA SER A 111 5.33 8.76 22.04
C SER A 111 4.49 9.17 20.82
N LEU A 112 4.78 8.63 19.63
CA LEU A 112 3.98 8.83 18.43
C LEU A 112 2.58 8.22 18.58
N GLY A 113 2.47 7.04 19.17
CA GLY A 113 1.19 6.41 19.49
C GLY A 113 0.34 7.28 20.43
N VAL A 114 0.94 7.77 21.52
CA VAL A 114 0.28 8.67 22.47
C VAL A 114 -0.10 10.01 21.84
N ALA A 115 0.78 10.61 21.06
CA ALA A 115 0.51 11.87 20.35
C ALA A 115 -0.63 11.71 19.34
N ALA A 116 -0.65 10.62 18.59
CA ALA A 116 -1.71 10.30 17.65
C ALA A 116 -3.06 10.09 18.35
N LEU A 117 -3.06 9.46 19.53
CA LEU A 117 -4.25 9.29 20.39
C LEU A 117 -4.81 10.62 20.86
N ALA A 118 -3.93 11.50 21.32
CA ALA A 118 -4.30 12.80 21.88
C ALA A 118 -4.63 13.83 20.80
N GLY A 119 -4.52 13.50 19.52
CA GLY A 119 -4.68 14.45 18.41
C GLY A 119 -3.63 15.55 18.41
N LYS A 120 -2.51 15.37 19.13
CA LYS A 120 -1.45 16.37 19.22
C LYS A 120 -0.73 16.51 17.88
N GLU A 121 -0.49 17.75 17.48
CA GLU A 121 0.24 18.08 16.25
C GLU A 121 1.74 18.33 16.52
N THR A 122 2.10 18.44 17.80
CA THR A 122 3.49 18.68 18.21
C THR A 122 4.39 17.54 17.77
N PRO A 123 5.51 17.81 17.08
CA PRO A 123 6.42 16.77 16.67
C PRO A 123 7.00 16.01 17.88
N VAL A 124 7.13 14.70 17.72
CA VAL A 124 7.89 13.88 18.67
C VAL A 124 9.37 14.11 18.40
N VAL A 125 10.11 14.50 19.42
CA VAL A 125 11.55 14.86 19.34
C VAL A 125 12.39 13.67 19.79
N ILE A 126 13.36 13.27 18.95
CA ILE A 126 14.40 12.30 19.32
C ILE A 126 15.73 13.05 19.34
N PRO A 127 16.45 13.10 20.46
CA PRO A 127 17.76 13.73 20.52
C PRO A 127 18.77 12.90 19.72
N LEU A 128 19.62 13.57 18.94
CA LEU A 128 20.73 12.95 18.21
C LEU A 128 22.03 13.17 18.97
N LYS A 129 22.94 12.20 18.90
CA LYS A 129 24.25 12.28 19.59
C LYS A 129 25.17 13.38 19.06
N SER A 130 24.89 13.87 17.85
CA SER A 130 25.63 14.97 17.22
C SER A 130 24.76 15.70 16.20
N LYS A 131 25.08 16.99 15.96
CA LYS A 131 24.49 17.76 14.86
C LYS A 131 24.74 17.06 13.53
N THR A 132 23.71 16.93 12.73
CA THR A 132 23.80 16.24 11.44
C THR A 132 23.14 17.06 10.33
N ASN A 133 23.81 17.11 9.19
CA ASN A 133 23.26 17.67 7.94
C ASN A 133 22.62 16.61 7.05
N LYS A 134 22.42 15.38 7.55
CA LYS A 134 21.78 14.31 6.79
C LYS A 134 20.34 14.66 6.53
N LYS A 135 19.96 14.80 5.25
CA LYS A 135 18.56 15.03 4.87
C LYS A 135 17.69 13.81 5.19
N PRO A 136 16.53 14.00 5.80
CA PRO A 136 15.59 12.90 6.01
C PRO A 136 15.08 12.38 4.67
N VAL A 137 14.97 11.06 4.56
CA VAL A 137 14.47 10.37 3.34
C VAL A 137 12.98 10.07 3.46
N LEU A 138 12.45 10.12 4.68
CA LEU A 138 11.05 9.76 4.95
C LEU A 138 10.17 11.01 5.12
N PRO A 139 8.97 11.05 4.51
CA PRO A 139 8.02 12.14 4.74
C PRO A 139 7.60 12.20 6.21
N GLY A 140 7.46 13.39 6.75
CA GLY A 140 7.10 13.58 8.16
C GLY A 140 8.27 13.50 9.14
N VAL A 141 9.48 13.29 8.63
CA VAL A 141 10.73 13.39 9.41
C VAL A 141 11.43 14.67 9.03
N SER A 142 11.83 15.47 9.99
CA SER A 142 12.69 16.64 9.81
C SER A 142 13.85 16.59 10.79
N VAL A 143 14.93 17.28 10.47
CA VAL A 143 16.12 17.37 11.30
C VAL A 143 16.33 18.84 11.64
N ASP A 144 16.48 19.12 12.92
CA ASP A 144 16.79 20.45 13.44
C ASP A 144 18.01 20.36 14.37
N GLY A 145 19.17 20.67 13.79
CA GLY A 145 20.45 20.59 14.50
C GLY A 145 20.81 19.19 14.99
N ASP A 146 20.61 18.96 16.28
CA ASP A 146 20.86 17.70 16.99
C ASP A 146 19.56 16.95 17.34
N ARG A 147 18.46 17.34 16.72
CA ARG A 147 17.12 16.77 17.01
C ARG A 147 16.49 16.21 15.75
N LEU A 148 15.94 15.02 15.88
CA LEU A 148 15.07 14.40 14.87
C LEU A 148 13.62 14.65 15.28
N LEU A 149 12.86 15.29 14.41
CA LEU A 149 11.47 15.65 14.63
C LEU A 149 10.58 14.71 13.80
N LEU A 150 9.68 14.01 14.47
CA LEU A 150 8.72 13.13 13.83
C LEU A 150 7.33 13.77 13.94
N ASN A 151 6.73 14.10 12.81
CA ASN A 151 5.39 14.65 12.79
C ASN A 151 4.34 13.54 12.94
N PRO A 152 3.55 13.50 14.04
CA PRO A 152 2.58 12.43 14.27
C PRO A 152 1.51 12.30 13.19
N ARG A 153 1.18 13.39 12.49
CA ARG A 153 0.23 13.38 11.37
C ARG A 153 0.82 12.79 10.09
N LEU A 154 2.05 13.15 9.78
CA LEU A 154 2.72 12.73 8.56
C LEU A 154 3.51 11.43 8.73
N PHE A 155 3.73 11.03 9.97
CA PHE A 155 4.51 9.85 10.34
C PHE A 155 3.77 9.00 11.39
N PRO A 156 2.57 8.45 11.06
CA PRO A 156 1.81 7.65 11.99
C PRO A 156 2.50 6.30 12.24
N SER A 157 2.56 5.88 13.49
CA SER A 157 2.98 4.53 13.85
C SER A 157 1.86 3.52 13.62
N SER A 158 2.20 2.22 13.49
CA SER A 158 1.21 1.14 13.42
C SER A 158 0.26 1.16 14.61
N GLU A 159 0.78 1.43 15.80
CA GLU A 159 -0.01 1.57 17.03
C GLU A 159 -0.94 2.77 17.01
N GLY A 160 -0.45 3.94 16.55
CA GLY A 160 -1.26 5.14 16.40
C GLY A 160 -2.42 4.96 15.41
N ILE A 161 -2.15 4.30 14.28
CA ILE A 161 -3.20 3.94 13.31
C ILE A 161 -4.21 2.98 13.96
N ALA A 162 -3.74 1.92 14.64
CA ALA A 162 -4.61 0.94 15.28
C ALA A 162 -5.47 1.56 16.38
N TYR A 163 -4.95 2.52 17.13
CA TYR A 163 -5.73 3.25 18.12
C TYR A 163 -6.85 4.10 17.49
N ARG A 164 -6.55 4.83 16.41
CA ARG A 164 -7.58 5.61 15.70
C ARG A 164 -8.65 4.71 15.13
N LEU A 165 -8.26 3.61 14.50
CA LEU A 165 -9.19 2.61 13.99
C LEU A 165 -10.04 2.01 15.09
N ALA A 166 -9.45 1.67 16.24
CA ALA A 166 -10.20 1.13 17.39
C ALA A 166 -11.30 2.08 17.86
N ARG A 167 -11.04 3.39 17.83
CA ARG A 167 -12.04 4.41 18.18
C ARG A 167 -13.21 4.48 17.20
N TYR A 168 -12.92 4.36 15.88
CA TYR A 168 -13.98 4.42 14.86
C TYR A 168 -14.76 3.12 14.74
N LEU A 169 -14.12 2.00 15.01
CA LEU A 169 -14.68 0.66 14.88
C LEU A 169 -15.15 0.08 16.23
N ASN A 170 -15.03 0.84 17.30
CA ASN A 170 -15.37 0.40 18.66
C ASN A 170 -14.73 -0.94 19.05
N LEU A 171 -13.41 -1.07 18.80
CA LEU A 171 -12.68 -2.30 19.02
C LEU A 171 -12.11 -2.37 20.44
N ASP A 172 -12.12 -3.56 20.98
CA ASP A 172 -11.44 -3.88 22.24
C ASP A 172 -9.90 -3.85 22.10
N SER A 173 -9.20 -3.91 23.23
CA SER A 173 -7.74 -3.86 23.27
C SER A 173 -7.08 -5.02 22.54
N ARG A 174 -7.69 -6.22 22.53
CA ARG A 174 -7.17 -7.41 21.85
C ARG A 174 -7.24 -7.27 20.35
N ARG A 175 -8.38 -6.82 19.82
CA ARG A 175 -8.57 -6.56 18.37
C ARG A 175 -7.68 -5.42 17.88
N ARG A 176 -7.54 -4.35 18.68
CA ARG A 176 -6.61 -3.26 18.41
C ARG A 176 -5.18 -3.76 18.26
N ALA A 177 -4.69 -4.56 19.21
CA ALA A 177 -3.35 -5.14 19.13
C ALA A 177 -3.20 -6.07 17.92
N GLY A 178 -4.27 -6.77 17.53
CA GLY A 178 -4.33 -7.54 16.29
C GLY A 178 -4.12 -6.69 15.04
N ILE A 179 -4.80 -5.55 14.94
CA ILE A 179 -4.65 -4.59 13.83
C ILE A 179 -3.22 -4.03 13.79
N ALA A 180 -2.66 -3.62 14.93
CA ALA A 180 -1.28 -3.11 14.98
C ALA A 180 -0.28 -4.14 14.43
N ARG A 181 -0.40 -5.40 14.86
CA ARG A 181 0.43 -6.51 14.34
C ARG A 181 0.20 -6.78 12.86
N ALA A 182 -1.04 -6.67 12.38
CA ALA A 182 -1.37 -6.86 10.98
C ALA A 182 -0.75 -5.76 10.09
N ILE A 183 -0.75 -4.51 10.57
CA ILE A 183 -0.09 -3.39 9.90
C ILE A 183 1.43 -3.61 9.84
N GLU A 184 2.05 -4.03 10.94
CA GLU A 184 3.49 -4.32 10.99
C GLU A 184 3.87 -5.50 10.09
N GLY A 185 3.05 -6.55 10.10
CA GLY A 185 3.26 -7.75 9.28
C GLY A 185 2.94 -7.56 7.80
N ALA A 186 2.39 -6.42 7.38
CA ALA A 186 2.12 -6.16 5.97
C ALA A 186 3.41 -6.04 5.13
N GLY A 187 4.51 -5.57 5.74
CA GLY A 187 5.81 -5.45 5.06
C GLY A 187 5.71 -4.57 3.82
N ASN A 188 5.99 -5.12 2.65
CA ASN A 188 5.88 -4.44 1.34
C ASN A 188 4.63 -4.86 0.55
N ARG A 189 3.65 -5.48 1.20
CA ARG A 189 2.43 -5.98 0.56
C ARG A 189 1.21 -5.23 1.05
N GLU A 190 0.14 -5.36 0.29
CA GLU A 190 -1.18 -4.96 0.76
C GLU A 190 -1.78 -6.08 1.60
N ARG A 191 -2.46 -5.72 2.66
CA ARG A 191 -3.10 -6.66 3.58
C ARG A 191 -4.47 -6.14 4.00
N LEU A 192 -5.44 -7.02 4.03
CA LEU A 192 -6.76 -6.77 4.56
C LEU A 192 -6.68 -6.60 6.09
N LEU A 193 -7.27 -5.54 6.61
CA LEU A 193 -7.33 -5.26 8.05
C LEU A 193 -8.72 -5.53 8.63
N VAL A 194 -9.73 -4.98 7.99
CA VAL A 194 -11.12 -5.07 8.46
C VAL A 194 -12.03 -5.20 7.25
N THR A 195 -12.94 -6.12 7.33
CA THR A 195 -13.94 -6.34 6.31
C THR A 195 -15.27 -5.72 6.72
N ASP A 196 -16.06 -5.33 5.73
CA ASP A 196 -17.45 -4.90 5.92
C ASP A 196 -17.60 -3.75 6.92
N LEU A 197 -16.95 -2.63 6.61
CA LEU A 197 -17.06 -1.42 7.43
C LEU A 197 -18.51 -0.92 7.45
N SER A 198 -18.97 -0.51 8.62
CA SER A 198 -20.25 0.20 8.71
C SER A 198 -20.19 1.55 8.01
N GLU A 199 -21.32 2.05 7.54
CA GLU A 199 -21.39 3.32 6.82
C GLU A 199 -20.77 4.48 7.61
N SER A 200 -21.06 4.57 8.90
CA SER A 200 -20.47 5.58 9.76
C SER A 200 -18.96 5.43 9.95
N ALA A 201 -18.44 4.21 9.93
CA ALA A 201 -17.00 3.95 10.08
C ALA A 201 -16.23 4.31 8.82
N TRP A 202 -16.68 3.86 7.63
CA TRP A 202 -15.97 4.15 6.41
C TRP A 202 -15.99 5.64 6.03
N HIS A 203 -17.07 6.38 6.34
CA HIS A 203 -17.11 7.83 6.17
C HIS A 203 -16.06 8.54 7.04
N ARG A 204 -15.95 8.17 8.32
CA ARG A 204 -14.94 8.77 9.22
C ARG A 204 -13.52 8.45 8.79
N ILE A 205 -13.27 7.19 8.45
CA ILE A 205 -11.95 6.76 7.96
C ILE A 205 -11.63 7.45 6.64
N GLY A 206 -12.59 7.55 5.71
CA GLY A 206 -12.43 8.22 4.43
C GLY A 206 -12.08 9.71 4.58
N ALA A 207 -12.73 10.40 5.52
CA ALA A 207 -12.42 11.79 5.84
C ALA A 207 -10.98 11.96 6.34
N GLU A 208 -10.49 11.06 7.21
CA GLU A 208 -9.09 11.09 7.66
C GLU A 208 -8.08 10.75 6.56
N LEU A 209 -8.44 9.83 5.67
CA LEU A 209 -7.61 9.48 4.53
C LEU A 209 -7.47 10.65 3.55
N SER A 210 -8.55 11.40 3.30
CA SER A 210 -8.52 12.58 2.41
C SER A 210 -7.63 13.70 2.93
N VAL A 211 -7.53 13.85 4.25
CA VAL A 211 -6.63 14.82 4.92
C VAL A 211 -5.19 14.28 5.06
N GLY A 212 -4.95 13.03 4.63
CA GLY A 212 -3.62 12.40 4.65
C GLY A 212 -3.14 11.93 6.02
N GLN A 213 -4.05 11.79 6.99
CA GLN A 213 -3.68 11.43 8.37
C GLN A 213 -3.36 9.95 8.57
N MET A 214 -4.02 9.05 7.87
CA MET A 214 -3.77 7.60 7.97
C MET A 214 -3.09 7.05 6.71
N ARG A 215 -1.89 7.56 6.41
CA ARG A 215 -1.15 7.12 5.22
C ARG A 215 -0.91 5.62 5.21
N GLY A 216 -1.17 5.02 4.07
CA GLY A 216 -1.01 3.59 3.86
C GLY A 216 -2.27 2.78 4.12
N LEU A 217 -3.35 3.37 4.60
CA LEU A 217 -4.65 2.73 4.59
C LEU A 217 -5.38 3.01 3.27
N LEU A 218 -6.15 2.04 2.83
CA LEU A 218 -6.93 2.08 1.60
C LEU A 218 -8.34 1.55 1.89
N LEU A 219 -9.34 2.25 1.39
CA LEU A 219 -10.70 1.74 1.34
C LEU A 219 -10.92 1.09 -0.03
N ARG A 220 -11.42 -0.12 -0.04
CA ARG A 220 -11.71 -0.86 -1.27
C ARG A 220 -13.11 -1.41 -1.24
N GLU A 221 -13.73 -1.37 -2.39
CA GLU A 221 -14.98 -2.08 -2.63
C GLU A 221 -14.71 -3.58 -2.56
N GLY A 222 -15.56 -4.29 -1.86
CA GLY A 222 -15.57 -5.73 -1.73
C GLY A 222 -16.98 -6.27 -1.87
N MET A 223 -17.10 -7.59 -1.83
CA MET A 223 -18.39 -8.27 -1.87
C MET A 223 -18.50 -9.20 -0.68
N ARG A 224 -19.65 -9.14 0.00
CA ARG A 224 -19.94 -9.96 1.18
C ARG A 224 -21.12 -10.86 0.94
N ARG A 225 -21.01 -12.08 1.46
CA ARG A 225 -22.13 -13.01 1.47
C ARG A 225 -23.14 -12.61 2.53
N ALA A 226 -24.37 -12.35 2.13
CA ALA A 226 -25.48 -12.03 3.01
C ALA A 226 -26.36 -13.28 3.20
N TYR A 227 -26.56 -13.67 4.45
CA TYR A 227 -27.38 -14.81 4.85
C TYR A 227 -28.71 -14.29 5.39
N ARG A 228 -29.77 -14.46 4.64
CA ARG A 228 -31.08 -13.88 4.98
C ARG A 228 -31.67 -14.47 6.26
N TYR A 229 -31.46 -15.76 6.48
CA TYR A 229 -32.02 -16.49 7.63
C TYR A 229 -30.99 -16.78 8.72
N GLY A 230 -29.94 -15.98 8.79
CA GLY A 230 -28.89 -16.11 9.81
C GLY A 230 -28.19 -17.46 9.75
N ARG A 231 -28.27 -18.23 10.85
CA ARG A 231 -27.58 -19.53 10.94
C ARG A 231 -28.41 -20.72 10.48
N LEU A 232 -29.61 -20.50 9.95
CA LEU A 232 -30.48 -21.60 9.50
C LEU A 232 -29.79 -22.39 8.38
N ALA A 233 -29.80 -23.71 8.50
CA ALA A 233 -29.22 -24.64 7.54
C ALA A 233 -27.74 -24.38 7.16
N TYR A 234 -27.00 -23.70 8.01
CA TYR A 234 -25.60 -23.29 7.75
C TYR A 234 -24.68 -24.48 7.41
N HIS A 235 -24.92 -25.64 8.02
CA HIS A 235 -24.18 -26.87 7.75
C HIS A 235 -24.48 -27.48 6.36
N VAL A 236 -25.69 -27.24 5.80
CA VAL A 236 -26.09 -27.70 4.46
C VAL A 236 -25.64 -26.67 3.40
N LEU A 237 -25.98 -25.42 3.65
CA LEU A 237 -25.69 -24.32 2.73
C LEU A 237 -24.18 -24.03 2.66
N GLY A 238 -23.50 -24.12 3.79
CA GLY A 238 -22.07 -23.93 3.87
C GLY A 238 -21.68 -22.49 4.20
N TYR A 239 -20.39 -22.24 4.17
CA TYR A 239 -19.80 -20.91 4.41
C TYR A 239 -18.56 -20.68 3.55
N LEU A 240 -18.21 -19.40 3.43
CA LEU A 240 -17.02 -18.95 2.75
C LEU A 240 -15.91 -18.66 3.75
N ASN A 241 -14.68 -18.91 3.34
CA ASN A 241 -13.49 -18.44 4.07
C ASN A 241 -12.41 -18.01 3.08
N GLU A 242 -11.46 -17.22 3.56
CA GLU A 242 -10.34 -16.78 2.73
C GLU A 242 -9.51 -17.97 2.23
N VAL A 243 -8.99 -17.81 1.02
CA VAL A 243 -8.04 -18.72 0.42
C VAL A 243 -6.76 -18.79 1.25
N SER A 244 -6.29 -19.99 1.56
CA SER A 244 -5.03 -20.21 2.27
C SER A 244 -3.82 -20.00 1.36
N GLU A 245 -2.65 -19.74 1.94
CA GLU A 245 -1.40 -19.62 1.17
C GLU A 245 -1.05 -20.89 0.41
N GLU A 246 -1.44 -22.05 0.92
CA GLU A 246 -1.23 -23.35 0.26
C GLU A 246 -2.11 -23.48 -0.99
N GLU A 247 -3.37 -23.04 -0.88
CA GLU A 247 -4.30 -23.03 -2.02
C GLU A 247 -3.85 -22.05 -3.10
N LEU A 248 -3.36 -20.87 -2.73
CA LEU A 248 -2.79 -19.92 -3.68
C LEU A 248 -1.64 -20.51 -4.48
N LYS A 249 -0.76 -21.29 -3.83
CA LYS A 249 0.35 -21.97 -4.50
C LYS A 249 -0.14 -23.10 -5.42
N LYS A 250 -1.17 -23.84 -4.98
CA LYS A 250 -1.71 -24.98 -5.71
C LYS A 250 -2.47 -24.57 -6.98
N PHE A 251 -3.22 -23.47 -6.92
CA PHE A 251 -4.08 -23.02 -8.03
C PHE A 251 -3.42 -21.98 -8.94
N GLY A 252 -2.12 -21.69 -8.76
CA GLY A 252 -1.26 -21.05 -9.74
C GLY A 252 -1.78 -19.74 -10.36
N GLY A 253 -2.36 -18.83 -9.56
CA GLY A 253 -2.85 -17.53 -10.04
C GLY A 253 -4.33 -17.49 -10.43
N ALA A 254 -5.05 -18.63 -10.39
CA ALA A 254 -6.51 -18.65 -10.56
C ALA A 254 -7.26 -18.06 -9.35
N LEU A 255 -6.60 -18.00 -8.19
CA LEU A 255 -7.12 -17.43 -6.95
C LEU A 255 -6.23 -16.27 -6.48
N ARG A 256 -6.84 -15.29 -5.83
CA ARG A 256 -6.12 -14.13 -5.28
C ARG A 256 -6.10 -14.16 -3.77
N GLY A 257 -5.08 -13.56 -3.17
CA GLY A 257 -5.03 -13.41 -1.71
C GLY A 257 -6.19 -12.57 -1.19
N GLY A 258 -6.88 -13.09 -0.17
CA GLY A 258 -8.09 -12.47 0.39
C GLY A 258 -9.39 -12.85 -0.31
N GLU A 259 -9.33 -13.66 -1.37
CA GLU A 259 -10.52 -14.18 -2.05
C GLU A 259 -11.26 -15.19 -1.18
N LEU A 260 -12.60 -15.17 -1.26
CA LEU A 260 -13.46 -16.06 -0.49
C LEU A 260 -13.87 -17.27 -1.33
N VAL A 261 -13.65 -18.47 -0.80
CA VAL A 261 -14.02 -19.74 -1.43
C VAL A 261 -14.94 -20.55 -0.54
N GLY A 262 -15.79 -21.38 -1.14
CA GLY A 262 -16.71 -22.27 -0.42
C GLY A 262 -15.92 -23.37 0.33
N ARG A 263 -16.20 -23.51 1.63
CA ARG A 263 -15.49 -24.49 2.48
C ARG A 263 -16.26 -25.77 2.70
N VAL A 264 -17.54 -25.68 2.82
CA VAL A 264 -18.46 -26.82 3.06
C VAL A 264 -19.79 -26.61 2.37
N GLY A 265 -20.63 -27.63 2.33
CA GLY A 265 -22.00 -27.58 1.85
C GLY A 265 -22.15 -27.21 0.38
N ILE A 266 -23.26 -26.60 0.04
CA ILE A 266 -23.59 -26.15 -1.32
C ILE A 266 -22.56 -25.15 -1.82
N GLU A 267 -22.12 -24.23 -0.95
CA GLU A 267 -21.09 -23.25 -1.31
C GLU A 267 -19.82 -23.88 -1.87
N ARG A 268 -19.37 -25.01 -1.30
CA ARG A 268 -18.21 -25.75 -1.79
C ARG A 268 -18.54 -26.59 -3.02
N HIS A 269 -19.66 -27.29 -2.98
CA HIS A 269 -20.01 -28.23 -4.05
C HIS A 269 -20.29 -27.52 -5.37
N MET A 270 -20.91 -26.35 -5.29
CA MET A 270 -21.28 -25.52 -6.43
C MET A 270 -20.33 -24.34 -6.66
N GLU A 271 -19.09 -24.41 -6.14
CA GLU A 271 -18.10 -23.35 -6.23
C GLU A 271 -17.92 -22.83 -7.66
N SER A 272 -17.79 -23.74 -8.63
CA SER A 272 -17.59 -23.37 -10.04
C SER A 272 -18.79 -22.65 -10.67
N MET A 273 -19.99 -22.86 -10.16
CA MET A 273 -21.22 -22.21 -10.65
C MET A 273 -21.48 -20.90 -9.88
N LEU A 274 -21.19 -20.91 -8.57
CA LEU A 274 -21.48 -19.75 -7.71
C LEU A 274 -20.41 -18.68 -7.82
N ARG A 275 -19.15 -19.07 -8.08
CA ARG A 275 -18.05 -18.16 -8.29
C ARG A 275 -18.25 -17.41 -9.60
N GLY A 276 -18.31 -16.09 -9.52
CA GLY A 276 -18.32 -15.23 -10.69
C GLY A 276 -16.92 -15.09 -11.31
N VAL A 277 -16.82 -14.22 -12.29
CA VAL A 277 -15.54 -13.83 -12.92
C VAL A 277 -15.25 -12.39 -12.52
N ASP A 278 -14.04 -12.15 -12.03
CA ASP A 278 -13.59 -10.79 -11.67
C ASP A 278 -13.64 -9.89 -12.90
N GLY A 279 -14.13 -8.68 -12.71
CA GLY A 279 -13.97 -7.60 -13.67
C GLY A 279 -12.59 -6.99 -13.57
N ALA A 280 -12.24 -6.18 -14.56
CA ALA A 280 -11.00 -5.39 -14.56
C ALA A 280 -11.33 -3.91 -14.70
N ARG A 281 -10.72 -3.08 -13.86
CA ARG A 281 -10.72 -1.62 -14.00
C ARG A 281 -9.30 -1.18 -14.33
N PHE A 282 -9.14 -0.51 -15.44
CA PHE A 282 -7.87 0.11 -15.79
C PHE A 282 -7.79 1.50 -15.16
N VAL A 283 -6.82 1.69 -14.29
CA VAL A 283 -6.61 2.93 -13.56
C VAL A 283 -5.31 3.56 -14.04
N ILE A 284 -5.41 4.81 -14.52
CA ILE A 284 -4.24 5.59 -14.90
C ILE A 284 -3.70 6.26 -13.64
N ARG A 285 -2.44 5.96 -13.28
CA ARG A 285 -1.77 6.56 -12.13
C ARG A 285 -0.61 7.44 -12.59
N ASN A 286 -0.50 8.61 -11.99
CA ASN A 286 0.67 9.47 -12.23
C ASN A 286 1.92 8.91 -11.51
N SER A 287 3.09 9.51 -11.79
CA SER A 287 4.37 9.13 -11.15
C SER A 287 4.37 9.20 -9.61
N ARG A 288 3.39 9.88 -9.00
CA ARG A 288 3.18 9.97 -7.56
C ARG A 288 2.18 8.93 -7.04
N GLY A 289 1.63 8.07 -7.91
CA GLY A 289 0.66 7.04 -7.58
C GLY A 289 -0.77 7.55 -7.34
N ALA A 290 -1.06 8.80 -7.69
CA ALA A 290 -2.43 9.32 -7.64
C ALA A 290 -3.18 8.93 -8.92
N THR A 291 -4.44 8.52 -8.77
CA THR A 291 -5.37 8.25 -9.87
C THR A 291 -5.71 9.54 -10.60
N MET A 292 -5.68 9.49 -11.91
CA MET A 292 -6.05 10.62 -12.77
C MET A 292 -7.50 10.46 -13.22
#